data_a363cbb89c104629d373b9e6f1b7ef3f
#
_entry.id   a363cbb89c104629d373b9e6f1b7ef3f
#
_cell.length_a   1.000
_cell.length_b   1.000
_cell.length_c   1.000
_cell.angle_alpha   90.00
_cell.angle_beta   90.00
_cell.angle_gamma   90.00
#
_symmetry.space_group_name_H-M   'P 1'
#
loop_
_entity.id
_entity.type
_entity.pdbx_description
1 polymer ?
#
loop_
_entity_poly.entity_id
_entity_poly.type
_entity_poly.pdbx_seq_one_letter_code
_entity_poly.pdbx_strand_id
1 'polypeptide(L)'
;MTNSRMKGKRGELELVKKLKSLIPGPNWRRSQQYNGYAEGGQADLVGVENLHIECKRVEAGSKTVYKWVSQAERDAEPHQIPVVMHKANLEPWLVIVPLDRLEEFVVEVDTLLSKDIPEGSTGSSE
;
A
#
# COMPACT_ATOMS: atom_id res chain seq x y z
N MET A 1 -0.45 -23.87 15.51
CA MET A 1 0.31 -23.26 14.42
C MET A 1 -0.56 -22.30 13.65
N THR A 2 -0.03 -21.13 13.35
CA THR A 2 -0.78 -20.13 12.64
C THR A 2 -0.85 -20.45 11.14
N ASN A 3 -2.05 -20.33 10.59
CA ASN A 3 -2.23 -20.47 9.16
C ASN A 3 -1.68 -19.22 8.47
N SER A 4 -0.63 -19.36 7.66
CA SER A 4 0.03 -18.21 7.07
C SER A 4 -0.87 -17.45 6.09
N ARG A 5 -1.79 -18.16 5.44
CA ARG A 5 -2.75 -17.51 4.54
C ARG A 5 -3.68 -16.59 5.32
N MET A 6 -4.20 -17.08 6.44
CA MET A 6 -5.07 -16.26 7.28
C MET A 6 -4.33 -15.08 7.89
N LYS A 7 -3.08 -15.29 8.27
CA LYS A 7 -2.27 -14.22 8.82
C LYS A 7 -2.04 -13.12 7.77
N GLY A 8 -1.77 -13.50 6.53
CA GLY A 8 -1.61 -12.54 5.46
C GLY A 8 -2.88 -11.75 5.20
N LYS A 9 -4.01 -12.45 5.14
CA LYS A 9 -5.29 -11.78 4.92
C LYS A 9 -5.60 -10.80 6.06
N ARG A 10 -5.32 -11.21 7.29
CA ARG A 10 -5.58 -10.35 8.44
C ARG A 10 -4.72 -9.10 8.40
N GLY A 11 -3.44 -9.25 8.02
CA GLY A 11 -2.56 -8.11 7.89
C GLY A 11 -2.99 -7.15 6.80
N GLU A 12 -3.44 -7.69 5.68
CA GLU A 12 -3.91 -6.86 4.57
C GLU A 12 -5.16 -6.08 4.98
N LEU A 13 -6.09 -6.72 5.70
CA LEU A 13 -7.29 -6.04 6.16
C LEU A 13 -6.95 -4.96 7.20
N GLU A 14 -6.00 -5.25 8.06
CA GLU A 14 -5.53 -4.26 9.04
C GLU A 14 -4.96 -3.04 8.33
N LEU A 15 -4.15 -3.26 7.29
CA LEU A 15 -3.54 -2.18 6.53
C LEU A 15 -4.60 -1.36 5.79
N VAL A 16 -5.57 -2.04 5.18
CA VAL A 16 -6.66 -1.34 4.49
C VAL A 16 -7.36 -0.39 5.45
N LYS A 17 -7.66 -0.86 6.65
CA LYS A 17 -8.33 -0.03 7.64
C LYS A 17 -7.48 1.19 7.99
N LYS A 18 -6.18 0.99 8.15
CA LYS A 18 -5.27 2.08 8.48
C LYS A 18 -5.21 3.11 7.36
N LEU A 19 -5.09 2.64 6.11
CA LEU A 19 -5.03 3.54 4.97
C LEU A 19 -6.33 4.34 4.82
N LYS A 20 -7.48 3.71 5.05
CA LYS A 20 -8.74 4.42 4.97
C LYS A 20 -8.84 5.54 5.99
N SER A 21 -8.19 5.34 7.15
CA SER A 21 -8.22 6.38 8.16
C SER A 21 -7.25 7.51 7.85
N LEU A 22 -6.15 7.23 7.17
CA LEU A 22 -5.14 8.23 6.85
C LEU A 22 -5.42 8.97 5.56
N ILE A 23 -5.88 8.25 4.55
CA ILE A 23 -6.13 8.80 3.22
C ILE A 23 -7.46 8.22 2.74
N PRO A 24 -8.59 8.80 3.14
CA PRO A 24 -9.91 8.19 2.91
C PRO A 24 -10.44 8.25 1.49
N GLY A 25 -9.81 9.02 0.59
CA GLY A 25 -10.34 9.20 -0.75
C GLY A 25 -10.35 7.93 -1.62
N PRO A 26 -9.23 7.20 -1.70
CA PRO A 26 -9.18 6.03 -2.56
C PRO A 26 -10.01 4.87 -2.03
N ASN A 27 -10.37 3.97 -2.92
CA ASN A 27 -11.09 2.75 -2.54
C ASN A 27 -10.09 1.64 -2.21
N TRP A 28 -9.39 1.81 -1.08
CA TRP A 28 -8.42 0.84 -0.62
C TRP A 28 -9.06 -0.50 -0.35
N ARG A 29 -8.49 -1.58 -0.89
CA ARG A 29 -9.03 -2.91 -0.65
C ARG A 29 -7.96 -3.94 -0.98
N ARG A 30 -8.19 -5.16 -0.50
CA ARG A 30 -7.31 -6.27 -0.84
C ARG A 30 -7.49 -6.60 -2.32
N SER A 31 -6.38 -6.97 -2.96
CA SER A 31 -6.44 -7.49 -4.31
C SER A 31 -7.20 -8.81 -4.30
N GLN A 32 -8.05 -9.03 -5.31
CA GLN A 32 -8.83 -10.25 -5.43
C GLN A 32 -8.45 -11.02 -6.67
N GLN A 33 -8.64 -12.32 -6.61
CA GLN A 33 -8.38 -13.18 -7.75
C GLN A 33 -9.69 -13.63 -8.37
N TYR A 34 -9.76 -13.56 -9.68
CA TYR A 34 -10.90 -14.02 -10.43
C TYR A 34 -10.41 -14.98 -11.50
N ASN A 35 -10.81 -16.26 -11.44
CA ASN A 35 -10.48 -17.25 -12.46
C ASN A 35 -8.98 -17.30 -12.75
N GLY A 36 -8.17 -17.26 -11.70
CA GLY A 36 -6.73 -17.33 -11.84
C GLY A 36 -6.04 -16.01 -12.07
N TYR A 37 -6.77 -14.94 -12.22
CA TYR A 37 -6.18 -13.61 -12.40
C TYR A 37 -6.27 -12.81 -11.11
N ALA A 38 -5.21 -12.12 -10.77
CA ALA A 38 -5.21 -11.25 -9.60
C ALA A 38 -5.59 -9.84 -10.03
N GLU A 39 -6.55 -9.26 -9.30
CA GLU A 39 -6.89 -7.86 -9.49
C GLU A 39 -5.65 -7.02 -9.18
N GLY A 40 -5.37 -6.03 -10.02
CA GLY A 40 -4.21 -5.17 -9.79
C GLY A 40 -2.88 -5.87 -9.95
N GLY A 41 -2.85 -6.95 -10.73
CA GLY A 41 -1.62 -7.69 -10.96
C GLY A 41 -1.17 -8.44 -9.73
N GLN A 42 0.07 -8.25 -9.32
CA GLN A 42 0.66 -8.98 -8.21
C GLN A 42 0.58 -8.23 -6.88
N ALA A 43 -0.01 -7.05 -6.85
CA ALA A 43 -0.07 -6.26 -5.62
C ALA A 43 -0.99 -6.89 -4.58
N ASP A 44 -0.68 -6.69 -3.32
CA ASP A 44 -1.52 -7.17 -2.22
C ASP A 44 -2.72 -6.26 -2.01
N LEU A 45 -2.53 -4.96 -2.18
CA LEU A 45 -3.61 -3.99 -2.04
C LEU A 45 -3.77 -3.21 -3.33
N VAL A 46 -5.00 -2.82 -3.60
CA VAL A 46 -5.33 -1.99 -4.75
C VAL A 46 -6.19 -0.82 -4.28
N GLY A 47 -6.39 0.14 -5.15
CA GLY A 47 -7.16 1.34 -4.83
C GLY A 47 -6.58 2.57 -5.48
N VAL A 48 -5.30 2.57 -5.78
CA VAL A 48 -4.61 3.67 -6.46
C VAL A 48 -3.78 3.07 -7.58
N GLU A 49 -4.12 3.45 -8.81
CA GLU A 49 -3.52 2.82 -9.99
C GLU A 49 -2.00 2.96 -10.02
N ASN A 50 -1.48 4.09 -9.59
CA ASN A 50 -0.05 4.37 -9.70
C ASN A 50 0.80 3.80 -8.56
N LEU A 51 0.18 3.11 -7.60
CA LEU A 51 0.91 2.51 -6.50
C LEU A 51 0.80 1.00 -6.56
N HIS A 52 1.93 0.32 -6.43
CA HIS A 52 1.96 -1.13 -6.28
C HIS A 52 2.32 -1.42 -4.83
N ILE A 53 1.34 -1.87 -4.05
CA ILE A 53 1.49 -1.99 -2.61
C ILE A 53 1.64 -3.45 -2.19
N GLU A 54 2.76 -3.75 -1.53
CA GLU A 54 2.99 -5.04 -0.89
C GLU A 54 2.83 -4.88 0.60
N CYS A 55 2.09 -5.79 1.20
CA CYS A 55 1.83 -5.77 2.64
C CYS A 55 2.69 -6.84 3.32
N LYS A 56 3.51 -6.43 4.26
CA LYS A 56 4.39 -7.35 4.99
C LYS A 56 4.08 -7.26 6.48
N ARG A 57 3.10 -8.02 6.92
CA ARG A 57 2.70 -8.09 8.32
C ARG A 57 3.34 -9.33 8.92
N VAL A 58 4.40 -9.14 9.70
CA VAL A 58 5.19 -10.24 10.26
C VAL A 58 5.28 -10.10 11.76
N GLU A 59 5.72 -11.19 12.42
CA GLU A 59 5.79 -11.19 13.88
C GLU A 59 6.92 -10.33 14.40
N ALA A 60 8.02 -10.28 13.67
CA ALA A 60 9.20 -9.53 14.09
C ALA A 60 9.74 -8.76 12.90
N GLY A 61 10.48 -7.70 13.19
CA GLY A 61 11.17 -6.96 12.16
C GLY A 61 12.10 -7.86 11.38
N SER A 62 12.44 -7.46 10.18
CA SER A 62 13.15 -8.35 9.29
C SER A 62 14.37 -7.67 8.68
N LYS A 63 15.41 -8.49 8.50
CA LYS A 63 16.60 -8.04 7.78
C LYS A 63 16.42 -8.15 6.26
N THR A 64 15.24 -8.58 5.83
CA THR A 64 15.00 -8.84 4.41
C THR A 64 14.21 -7.73 3.73
N VAL A 65 14.27 -6.52 4.27
CA VAL A 65 13.55 -5.38 3.68
C VAL A 65 13.90 -5.20 2.21
N TYR A 66 15.17 -5.33 1.87
CA TYR A 66 15.59 -5.17 0.48
C TYR A 66 14.99 -6.22 -0.43
N LYS A 67 14.78 -7.44 0.08
CA LYS A 67 14.12 -8.47 -0.71
C LYS A 67 12.66 -8.11 -0.97
N TRP A 68 11.99 -7.54 0.02
CA TRP A 68 10.61 -7.11 -0.15
C TRP A 68 10.51 -6.01 -1.21
N VAL A 69 11.41 -5.04 -1.13
CA VAL A 69 11.42 -3.94 -2.09
C VAL A 69 11.71 -4.48 -3.49
N SER A 70 12.68 -5.38 -3.61
CA SER A 70 13.01 -5.98 -4.91
C SER A 70 11.81 -6.74 -5.48
N GLN A 71 11.07 -7.44 -4.63
CA GLN A 71 9.86 -8.13 -5.08
C GLN A 71 8.83 -7.13 -5.61
N ALA A 72 8.61 -6.05 -4.85
CA ALA A 72 7.64 -5.04 -5.28
C ALA A 72 8.05 -4.41 -6.61
N GLU A 73 9.34 -4.12 -6.77
CA GLU A 73 9.84 -3.55 -8.02
C GLU A 73 9.63 -4.50 -9.19
N ARG A 74 9.87 -5.79 -8.95
CA ARG A 74 9.76 -6.80 -9.99
C ARG A 74 8.30 -6.98 -10.43
N ASP A 75 7.37 -6.88 -9.48
CA ASP A 75 5.97 -7.16 -9.75
C ASP A 75 5.18 -5.93 -10.17
N ALA A 76 5.72 -4.74 -9.97
CA ALA A 76 5.04 -3.50 -10.32
C ALA A 76 5.07 -3.28 -11.83
N GLU A 77 4.00 -2.65 -12.34
CA GLU A 77 4.01 -2.19 -13.72
C GLU A 77 4.95 -1.00 -13.86
N PRO A 78 5.43 -0.72 -15.09
CA PRO A 78 6.40 0.37 -15.27
C PRO A 78 5.95 1.72 -14.74
N HIS A 79 4.65 2.01 -14.78
CA HIS A 79 4.13 3.30 -14.32
C HIS A 79 3.87 3.33 -12.81
N GLN A 80 4.00 2.21 -12.14
CA GLN A 80 3.67 2.12 -10.72
C GLN A 80 4.89 2.34 -9.84
N ILE A 81 4.66 2.92 -8.69
CA ILE A 81 5.69 3.10 -7.68
C ILE A 81 5.62 1.90 -6.74
N PRO A 82 6.71 1.14 -6.62
CA PRO A 82 6.70 0.00 -5.69
C PRO A 82 6.77 0.50 -4.25
N VAL A 83 5.83 0.05 -3.43
CA VAL A 83 5.71 0.49 -2.04
C VAL A 83 5.53 -0.75 -1.17
N VAL A 84 6.34 -0.86 -0.13
CA VAL A 84 6.19 -1.91 0.87
C VAL A 84 5.65 -1.27 2.14
N MET A 85 4.54 -1.78 2.63
CA MET A 85 3.97 -1.31 3.89
C MET A 85 4.08 -2.46 4.89
N HIS A 86 4.86 -2.22 5.92
CA HIS A 86 5.34 -3.26 6.81
C HIS A 86 4.99 -2.96 8.26
N LYS A 87 4.61 -4.01 8.98
CA LYS A 87 4.39 -3.89 10.42
C LYS A 87 4.82 -5.18 11.09
N ALA A 88 5.62 -5.05 12.13
CA ALA A 88 5.91 -6.15 13.05
C ALA A 88 4.98 -6.06 14.25
N ASN A 89 4.90 -7.13 15.04
CA ASN A 89 4.06 -7.11 16.23
C ASN A 89 4.51 -6.00 17.17
N LEU A 90 3.55 -5.27 17.70
CA LEU A 90 3.78 -4.20 18.68
C LEU A 90 4.56 -3.02 18.11
N GLU A 91 4.72 -2.95 16.79
CA GLU A 91 5.41 -1.86 16.14
C GLU A 91 4.45 -1.09 15.24
N PRO A 92 4.78 0.14 14.89
CA PRO A 92 3.92 0.91 13.99
C PRO A 92 4.06 0.44 12.54
N TRP A 93 3.10 0.79 11.72
CA TRP A 93 3.22 0.59 10.28
C TRP A 93 4.29 1.49 9.70
N LEU A 94 5.06 0.96 8.79
CA LEU A 94 6.11 1.69 8.07
C LEU A 94 5.80 1.69 6.59
N VAL A 95 6.19 2.77 5.92
CA VAL A 95 6.13 2.84 4.46
C VAL A 95 7.56 2.82 3.96
N ILE A 96 7.84 1.91 3.05
CA ILE A 96 9.18 1.75 2.50
C ILE A 96 9.08 1.92 0.99
N VAL A 97 9.79 2.89 0.45
CA VAL A 97 9.78 3.17 -0.97
C VAL A 97 11.22 3.46 -1.40
N PRO A 98 11.63 3.03 -2.61
CA PRO A 98 12.98 3.34 -3.05
C PRO A 98 13.20 4.86 -3.05
N LEU A 99 14.34 5.27 -2.52
CA LEU A 99 14.63 6.69 -2.42
C LEU A 99 14.61 7.37 -3.79
N ASP A 100 15.01 6.64 -4.82
CA ASP A 100 15.01 7.17 -6.18
C ASP A 100 13.61 7.49 -6.70
N ARG A 101 12.58 6.95 -6.06
CA ARG A 101 11.20 7.19 -6.45
C ARG A 101 10.49 8.12 -5.47
N LEU A 102 11.24 8.78 -4.60
CA LEU A 102 10.65 9.61 -3.54
C LEU A 102 9.82 10.74 -4.11
N GLU A 103 10.35 11.44 -5.12
CA GLU A 103 9.64 12.57 -5.68
C GLU A 103 8.29 12.15 -6.26
N GLU A 104 8.28 11.07 -7.03
CA GLU A 104 7.04 10.55 -7.59
C GLU A 104 6.06 10.17 -6.49
N PHE A 105 6.57 9.52 -5.44
CA PHE A 105 5.72 9.09 -4.35
C PHE A 105 5.10 10.28 -3.62
N VAL A 106 5.88 11.31 -3.35
CA VAL A 106 5.39 12.50 -2.67
C VAL A 106 4.30 13.17 -3.49
N VAL A 107 4.51 13.30 -4.79
CA VAL A 107 3.52 13.91 -5.67
C VAL A 107 2.23 13.11 -5.67
N GLU A 108 2.35 11.77 -5.72
CA GLU A 108 1.17 10.92 -5.73
C GLU A 108 0.38 11.06 -4.43
N VAL A 109 1.08 11.02 -3.29
CA VAL A 109 0.42 11.13 -1.99
C VAL A 109 -0.22 12.50 -1.84
N ASP A 110 0.46 13.54 -2.26
CA ASP A 110 -0.08 14.89 -2.20
C ASP A 110 -1.37 15.00 -3.02
N THR A 111 -1.37 14.40 -4.19
CA THR A 111 -2.55 14.39 -5.05
C THR A 111 -3.71 13.67 -4.36
N LEU A 112 -3.42 12.53 -3.72
CA LEU A 112 -4.46 11.77 -3.04
C LEU A 112 -5.04 12.55 -1.86
N LEU A 113 -4.20 13.21 -1.12
CA LEU A 113 -4.66 13.99 0.03
C LEU A 113 -5.48 15.19 -0.41
N SER A 114 -5.12 15.80 -1.53
CA SER A 114 -5.88 16.93 -2.07
C SER A 114 -7.28 16.49 -2.48
N LYS A 115 -7.41 15.28 -3.03
CA LYS A 115 -8.71 14.77 -3.45
C LYS A 115 -9.64 14.48 -2.28
N ASP A 116 -9.09 14.36 -1.08
CA ASP A 116 -9.86 14.10 0.12
C ASP A 116 -10.60 15.33 0.63
N ILE A 117 -10.22 16.50 0.15
CA ILE A 117 -10.85 17.73 0.64
C ILE A 117 -12.25 17.82 0.05
N PRO A 118 -13.29 17.79 0.91
CA PRO A 118 -14.65 17.86 0.41
C PRO A 118 -14.88 19.14 -0.40
N GLU A 119 -15.68 19.00 -1.43
CA GLU A 119 -16.05 20.12 -2.24
C GLU A 119 -16.75 21.16 -1.38
N GLY A 120 -16.38 22.41 -1.54
CA GLY A 120 -17.00 23.47 -0.77
C GLY A 120 -16.28 23.79 0.52
N SER A 121 -15.43 22.91 1.00
CA SER A 121 -14.65 23.21 2.19
C SER A 121 -13.31 23.81 1.82
N THR A 122 -13.05 23.92 0.58
CA THR A 122 -11.79 24.40 0.10
C THR A 122 -11.63 25.86 0.33
N GLY A 123 -12.45 26.45 0.75
CA GLY A 123 -12.11 27.77 0.96
C GLY A 123 -11.12 28.26 0.02
N SER A 124 -11.07 27.72 -0.23
CA SER A 124 -10.43 28.02 -0.60
C SER A 124 -9.92 28.27 -1.46
N SER A 125 -9.78 28.17 -1.64
CA SER A 125 -9.22 28.28 -2.25
C SER A 125 -9.05 28.62 -3.18
N GLU A 126 -9.21 28.66 -3.49
CA GLU A 126 -8.92 28.94 -4.19
C GLU A 126 -8.86 29.53 -4.58
#